data_9065546c706b3c313b455a96d83af052
#
_entry.id   9065546c706b3c313b455a96d83af052
#
_cell.length_a   1.000
_cell.length_b   1.000
_cell.length_c   1.000
_cell.angle_alpha   90.00
_cell.angle_beta   90.00
_cell.angle_gamma   90.00
#
_symmetry.space_group_name_H-M   'P 1'
#
loop_
_entity.id
_entity.type
_entity.pdbx_description
1 polymer ?
#
loop_
_entity_poly.entity_id
_entity_poly.type
_entity_poly.pdbx_seq_one_letter_code
_entity_poly.pdbx_strand_id
1 'polypeptide(L)'
;GNLSTVKEMAILYRYCCQNPLFNQIVKTKEYKRLDGKGYWHNKNRLLKEYPYCVGGKTGYTKKAKRTLITRAIKKQVDLIIVTFNCGNDFEFHQKKYEECFKNYEKLVLFDKGVRNIKGNWYLFENDLLMSKEKDESVSYLIHNEEMFIYRNQTYIKKIKLKRYRFRDFYLMILKDLVYE
;
A
#
# COMPACT_ATOMS: atom_id res chain seq x y z
N GLY A 1 22.31 -20.79 -1.00
CA GLY A 1 20.85 -20.72 -0.90
C GLY A 1 20.39 -19.28 -0.81
N ASN A 2 19.14 -19.00 -1.18
CA ASN A 2 18.60 -17.65 -1.09
C ASN A 2 18.42 -17.25 0.39
N LEU A 3 18.95 -16.09 0.76
CA LEU A 3 18.80 -15.49 2.08
C LEU A 3 18.07 -14.16 1.93
N SER A 4 17.25 -13.81 2.91
CA SER A 4 16.53 -12.54 2.95
C SER A 4 16.13 -12.19 4.39
N THR A 5 15.73 -10.94 4.59
CA THR A 5 15.19 -10.44 5.85
C THR A 5 13.68 -10.20 5.73
N VAL A 6 12.99 -10.10 6.85
CA VAL A 6 11.55 -9.76 6.88
C VAL A 6 11.30 -8.40 6.22
N LYS A 7 12.21 -7.43 6.39
CA LYS A 7 12.13 -6.10 5.77
C LYS A 7 12.24 -6.17 4.24
N GLU A 8 13.21 -6.90 3.73
CA GLU A 8 13.38 -7.07 2.27
C GLU A 8 12.19 -7.77 1.64
N MET A 9 11.66 -8.81 2.30
CA MET A 9 10.48 -9.51 1.82
C MET A 9 9.22 -8.64 1.86
N ALA A 10 9.08 -7.74 2.83
CA ALA A 10 7.99 -6.76 2.85
C ALA A 10 8.11 -5.76 1.69
N ILE A 11 9.33 -5.28 1.38
CA ILE A 11 9.59 -4.38 0.26
C ILE A 11 9.28 -5.08 -1.07
N LEU A 12 9.77 -6.30 -1.25
CA LEU A 12 9.51 -7.11 -2.45
C LEU A 12 8.01 -7.35 -2.65
N TYR A 13 7.31 -7.77 -1.60
CA TYR A 13 5.87 -8.03 -1.67
C TYR A 13 5.09 -6.75 -2.01
N ARG A 14 5.45 -5.61 -1.41
CA ARG A 14 4.86 -4.31 -1.73
C ARG A 14 5.07 -3.93 -3.20
N TYR A 15 6.24 -4.20 -3.75
CA TYR A 15 6.53 -4.00 -5.17
C TYR A 15 5.63 -4.90 -6.05
N CYS A 16 5.54 -6.19 -5.74
CA CYS A 16 4.67 -7.13 -6.45
C CYS A 16 3.20 -6.70 -6.42
N CYS A 17 2.73 -6.08 -5.33
CA CYS A 17 1.36 -5.58 -5.21
C CYS A 17 1.00 -4.44 -6.18
N GLN A 18 1.96 -3.85 -6.88
CA GLN A 18 1.71 -2.91 -7.98
C GLN A 18 1.15 -3.62 -9.23
N ASN A 19 1.33 -4.92 -9.35
CA ASN A 19 0.80 -5.72 -10.45
C ASN A 19 -0.62 -6.24 -10.11
N PRO A 20 -1.66 -5.87 -10.89
CA PRO A 20 -3.03 -6.32 -10.65
C PRO A 20 -3.20 -7.84 -10.69
N LEU A 21 -2.50 -8.53 -11.61
CA LEU A 21 -2.57 -9.99 -11.72
C LEU A 21 -1.98 -10.67 -10.48
N PHE A 22 -0.87 -10.15 -9.94
CA PHE A 22 -0.31 -10.65 -8.70
C PHE A 22 -1.33 -10.55 -7.55
N ASN A 23 -1.99 -9.39 -7.41
CA ASN A 23 -3.01 -9.20 -6.38
C ASN A 23 -4.18 -10.17 -6.54
N GLN A 24 -4.62 -10.43 -7.77
CA GLN A 24 -5.67 -11.41 -8.06
C GLN A 24 -5.25 -12.82 -7.62
N ILE A 25 -4.04 -13.25 -7.99
CA ILE A 25 -3.51 -14.57 -7.65
C ILE A 25 -3.41 -14.77 -6.13
N VAL A 26 -2.76 -13.83 -5.42
CA VAL A 26 -2.53 -13.98 -3.97
C VAL A 26 -3.79 -13.84 -3.12
N LYS A 27 -4.85 -13.25 -3.66
CA LYS A 27 -6.18 -13.13 -3.04
C LYS A 27 -7.06 -14.37 -3.29
N THR A 28 -6.77 -15.16 -4.32
CA THR A 28 -7.58 -16.31 -4.70
C THR A 28 -7.60 -17.34 -3.58
N LYS A 29 -8.79 -17.68 -3.07
CA LYS A 29 -8.99 -18.65 -1.98
C LYS A 29 -8.88 -20.08 -2.46
N GLU A 30 -9.43 -20.33 -3.65
CA GLU A 30 -9.40 -21.65 -4.31
C GLU A 30 -9.44 -21.48 -5.83
N TYR A 31 -8.87 -22.43 -6.52
CA TYR A 31 -8.81 -22.44 -7.99
C TYR A 31 -9.17 -23.83 -8.50
N LYS A 32 -10.15 -23.89 -9.42
CA LYS A 32 -10.57 -25.15 -10.05
C LYS A 32 -9.45 -25.65 -10.97
N ARG A 33 -9.08 -26.91 -10.79
CA ARG A 33 -8.03 -27.51 -11.61
C ARG A 33 -8.51 -27.71 -13.05
N LEU A 34 -7.65 -27.43 -14.00
CA LEU A 34 -7.97 -27.59 -15.41
C LEU A 34 -8.12 -29.06 -15.85
N ASP A 35 -7.51 -29.99 -15.07
CA ASP A 35 -7.61 -31.44 -15.29
C ASP A 35 -8.91 -32.07 -14.73
N GLY A 36 -9.82 -31.24 -14.18
CA GLY A 36 -11.09 -31.70 -13.61
C GLY A 36 -10.99 -32.40 -12.25
N LYS A 37 -9.77 -32.59 -11.69
CA LYS A 37 -9.54 -33.35 -10.45
C LYS A 37 -9.75 -32.54 -9.18
N GLY A 38 -10.69 -31.59 -9.16
CA GLY A 38 -11.06 -30.81 -7.96
C GLY A 38 -10.42 -29.41 -7.90
N TYR A 39 -10.10 -28.94 -6.68
CA TYR A 39 -9.65 -27.57 -6.44
C TYR A 39 -8.30 -27.53 -5.72
N TRP A 40 -7.50 -26.52 -6.04
CA TRP A 40 -6.39 -26.09 -5.21
C TRP A 40 -6.86 -25.05 -4.21
N HIS A 41 -6.56 -25.25 -2.95
CA HIS A 41 -6.89 -24.32 -1.87
C HIS A 41 -5.67 -23.50 -1.47
N ASN A 42 -5.87 -22.19 -1.31
CA ASN A 42 -4.82 -21.35 -0.77
C ASN A 42 -4.55 -21.69 0.70
N LYS A 43 -3.27 -21.92 1.02
CA LYS A 43 -2.84 -22.27 2.38
C LYS A 43 -2.86 -21.09 3.35
N ASN A 44 -3.03 -19.85 2.85
CA ASN A 44 -3.19 -18.66 3.68
C ASN A 44 -4.60 -18.64 4.31
N ARG A 45 -4.72 -19.15 5.53
CA ARG A 45 -6.00 -19.25 6.25
C ARG A 45 -6.66 -17.88 6.47
N LEU A 46 -5.86 -16.80 6.62
CA LEU A 46 -6.39 -15.46 6.86
C LEU A 46 -7.29 -14.95 5.73
N LEU A 47 -7.17 -15.49 4.52
CA LEU A 47 -8.10 -15.16 3.44
C LEU A 47 -9.56 -15.57 3.74
N LYS A 48 -9.75 -16.58 4.62
CA LYS A 48 -11.07 -17.05 5.06
C LYS A 48 -11.42 -16.54 6.46
N GLU A 49 -10.43 -16.50 7.36
CA GLU A 49 -10.61 -16.26 8.79
C GLU A 49 -10.55 -14.75 9.16
N TYR A 50 -9.95 -13.91 8.30
CA TYR A 50 -9.77 -12.49 8.57
C TYR A 50 -10.33 -11.62 7.45
N PRO A 51 -11.44 -10.88 7.66
CA PRO A 51 -12.19 -10.21 6.59
C PRO A 51 -11.42 -9.11 5.87
N TYR A 52 -10.39 -8.56 6.49
CA TYR A 52 -9.55 -7.52 5.90
C TYR A 52 -8.34 -8.06 5.13
N CYS A 53 -8.07 -9.38 5.20
CA CYS A 53 -6.95 -9.98 4.47
C CYS A 53 -7.24 -10.00 2.97
N VAL A 54 -6.37 -9.37 2.19
CA VAL A 54 -6.51 -9.24 0.73
C VAL A 54 -5.44 -10.02 -0.05
N GLY A 55 -4.57 -10.75 0.63
CA GLY A 55 -3.55 -11.57 -0.03
C GLY A 55 -2.47 -12.05 0.91
N GLY A 56 -1.57 -12.86 0.36
CA GLY A 56 -0.43 -13.37 1.11
C GLY A 56 0.23 -14.57 0.45
N LYS A 57 1.34 -15.01 1.05
CA LYS A 57 2.05 -16.23 0.64
C LYS A 57 2.61 -16.94 1.86
N THR A 58 2.32 -18.23 1.94
CA THR A 58 2.91 -19.13 2.92
C THR A 58 4.13 -19.82 2.37
N GLY A 59 5.09 -20.14 3.21
CA GLY A 59 6.25 -20.95 2.86
C GLY A 59 6.71 -21.83 4.03
N TYR A 60 7.38 -22.92 3.69
CA TYR A 60 8.03 -23.78 4.66
C TYR A 60 9.23 -24.49 4.04
N THR A 61 10.34 -24.47 4.73
CA THR A 61 11.49 -25.38 4.47
C THR A 61 12.04 -25.86 5.80
N LYS A 62 12.77 -26.98 5.79
CA LYS A 62 13.42 -27.51 7.01
C LYS A 62 14.36 -26.47 7.65
N LYS A 63 15.05 -25.64 6.86
CA LYS A 63 15.99 -24.60 7.31
C LYS A 63 15.29 -23.32 7.74
N ALA A 64 14.40 -22.77 6.92
CA ALA A 64 13.73 -21.49 7.17
C ALA A 64 12.52 -21.63 8.11
N LYS A 65 12.04 -22.88 8.35
CA LYS A 65 10.79 -23.15 9.09
C LYS A 65 9.60 -22.48 8.42
N ARG A 66 8.60 -22.06 9.18
CA ARG A 66 7.41 -21.37 8.66
C ARG A 66 7.77 -19.95 8.26
N THR A 67 7.33 -19.55 7.08
CA THR A 67 7.41 -18.17 6.59
C THR A 67 6.04 -17.73 6.12
N LEU A 68 5.63 -16.54 6.52
CA LEU A 68 4.32 -16.00 6.15
C LEU A 68 4.47 -14.52 5.77
N ILE A 69 3.88 -14.17 4.64
CA ILE A 69 3.62 -12.79 4.26
C ILE A 69 2.12 -12.65 4.09
N THR A 70 1.51 -11.63 4.67
CA THR A 70 0.11 -11.29 4.43
C THR A 70 -0.06 -9.81 4.21
N ARG A 71 -1.13 -9.43 3.52
CA ARG A 71 -1.55 -8.05 3.31
C ARG A 71 -3.00 -7.91 3.75
N ALA A 72 -3.29 -6.86 4.51
CA ALA A 72 -4.64 -6.53 4.92
C ALA A 72 -4.94 -5.06 4.72
N ILE A 73 -6.20 -4.75 4.36
CA ILE A 73 -6.67 -3.38 4.13
C ILE A 73 -7.93 -3.13 4.95
N LYS A 74 -7.91 -2.09 5.78
CA LYS A 74 -9.05 -1.64 6.58
C LYS A 74 -9.08 -0.11 6.60
N LYS A 75 -10.24 0.49 6.31
CA LYS A 75 -10.40 1.96 6.26
C LYS A 75 -9.29 2.65 5.45
N GLN A 76 -8.92 2.06 4.31
CA GLN A 76 -7.87 2.55 3.40
C GLN A 76 -6.43 2.49 3.97
N VAL A 77 -6.22 2.03 5.19
CA VAL A 77 -4.90 1.69 5.71
C VAL A 77 -4.51 0.32 5.14
N ASP A 78 -3.36 0.25 4.47
CA ASP A 78 -2.85 -0.92 3.75
C ASP A 78 -1.57 -1.39 4.43
N LEU A 79 -1.60 -2.58 4.99
CA LEU A 79 -0.53 -3.13 5.82
C LEU A 79 -0.03 -4.46 5.27
N ILE A 80 1.28 -4.66 5.36
CA ILE A 80 1.95 -5.92 5.07
C ILE A 80 2.67 -6.38 6.34
N ILE A 81 2.46 -7.64 6.73
CA ILE A 81 3.19 -8.27 7.82
C ILE A 81 3.98 -9.45 7.26
N VAL A 82 5.21 -9.60 7.72
CA VAL A 82 6.11 -10.69 7.37
C VAL A 82 6.65 -11.33 8.63
N THR A 83 6.58 -12.65 8.71
CA THR A 83 7.20 -13.43 9.79
C THR A 83 8.03 -14.58 9.23
N PHE A 84 9.16 -14.84 9.88
CA PHE A 84 10.00 -16.01 9.66
C PHE A 84 10.11 -16.78 10.96
N ASN A 85 10.05 -18.13 10.86
CA ASN A 85 10.16 -19.06 11.98
C ASN A 85 9.20 -18.72 13.15
N CYS A 86 7.94 -18.40 12.82
CA CYS A 86 6.90 -18.10 13.80
C CYS A 86 5.87 -19.23 13.80
N GLY A 87 5.72 -19.94 14.92
CA GLY A 87 4.80 -21.09 15.05
C GLY A 87 3.33 -20.71 14.87
N ASN A 88 2.91 -19.61 15.52
CA ASN A 88 1.53 -19.10 15.49
C ASN A 88 1.40 -17.90 14.54
N ASP A 89 2.01 -17.98 13.36
CA ASP A 89 2.13 -16.89 12.40
C ASP A 89 0.78 -16.26 12.00
N PHE A 90 -0.26 -17.05 11.76
CA PHE A 90 -1.58 -16.53 11.37
C PHE A 90 -2.23 -15.74 12.49
N GLU A 91 -2.23 -16.28 13.70
CA GLU A 91 -2.78 -15.60 14.88
C GLU A 91 -1.97 -14.33 15.22
N PHE A 92 -0.65 -14.42 15.14
CA PHE A 92 0.24 -13.27 15.33
C PHE A 92 -0.07 -12.16 14.32
N HIS A 93 -0.22 -12.49 13.01
CA HIS A 93 -0.55 -11.53 11.99
C HIS A 93 -1.91 -10.87 12.24
N GLN A 94 -2.93 -11.65 12.58
CA GLN A 94 -4.26 -11.12 12.87
C GLN A 94 -4.23 -10.13 14.05
N LYS A 95 -3.60 -10.52 15.16
CA LYS A 95 -3.44 -9.65 16.34
C LYS A 95 -2.71 -8.36 16.01
N LYS A 96 -1.61 -8.46 15.24
CA LYS A 96 -0.84 -7.27 14.82
C LYS A 96 -1.61 -6.39 13.84
N TYR A 97 -2.44 -6.93 12.97
CA TYR A 97 -3.33 -6.12 12.15
C TYR A 97 -4.31 -5.32 12.99
N GLU A 98 -4.99 -5.94 13.96
CA GLU A 98 -5.95 -5.23 14.80
C GLU A 98 -5.27 -4.13 15.63
N GLU A 99 -4.07 -4.39 16.18
CA GLU A 99 -3.26 -3.40 16.86
C GLU A 99 -2.90 -2.21 15.94
N CYS A 100 -2.37 -2.50 14.75
CA CYS A 100 -1.98 -1.47 13.79
C CYS A 100 -3.19 -0.68 13.26
N PHE A 101 -4.29 -1.33 12.89
CA PHE A 101 -5.50 -0.63 12.41
C PHE A 101 -6.17 0.22 13.50
N LYS A 102 -5.94 -0.10 14.78
CA LYS A 102 -6.37 0.77 15.89
C LYS A 102 -5.52 2.02 15.99
N ASN A 103 -4.22 1.90 15.74
CA ASN A 103 -3.24 2.96 15.98
C ASN A 103 -2.95 3.82 14.75
N TYR A 104 -3.09 3.26 13.53
CA TYR A 104 -2.80 3.97 12.28
C TYR A 104 -4.08 4.46 11.61
N GLU A 105 -3.96 5.63 10.98
CA GLU A 105 -4.98 6.21 10.13
C GLU A 105 -4.40 6.68 8.80
N LYS A 106 -5.27 6.86 7.81
CA LYS A 106 -4.93 7.49 6.55
C LYS A 106 -5.16 8.98 6.64
N LEU A 107 -4.14 9.75 6.34
CA LEU A 107 -4.19 11.20 6.22
C LEU A 107 -4.19 11.59 4.74
N VAL A 108 -5.16 12.38 4.33
CA VAL A 108 -5.16 13.08 3.04
C VAL A 108 -4.44 14.39 3.24
N LEU A 109 -3.22 14.53 2.72
CA LEU A 109 -2.48 15.79 2.77
C LEU A 109 -3.03 16.80 1.77
N PHE A 110 -3.34 16.34 0.57
CA PHE A 110 -3.98 17.12 -0.48
C PHE A 110 -4.88 16.21 -1.32
N ASP A 111 -6.11 16.64 -1.53
CA ASP A 111 -7.02 15.98 -2.47
C ASP A 111 -6.58 16.23 -3.90
N LYS A 112 -6.96 15.32 -4.80
CA LYS A 112 -6.85 15.50 -6.26
C LYS A 112 -7.41 16.84 -6.70
N GLY A 113 -6.76 17.46 -7.67
CA GLY A 113 -7.17 18.72 -8.26
C GLY A 113 -6.11 19.82 -8.11
N VAL A 114 -6.51 21.05 -8.40
CA VAL A 114 -5.64 22.22 -8.31
C VAL A 114 -5.74 22.83 -6.92
N ARG A 115 -4.60 23.09 -6.29
CA ARG A 115 -4.51 23.66 -4.94
C ARG A 115 -3.57 24.85 -4.91
N ASN A 116 -4.00 25.90 -4.20
CA ASN A 116 -3.11 27.02 -3.90
C ASN A 116 -2.34 26.74 -2.61
N ILE A 117 -1.02 26.79 -2.69
CA ILE A 117 -0.16 26.60 -1.53
C ILE A 117 0.82 27.77 -1.50
N LYS A 118 0.65 28.64 -0.50
CA LYS A 118 1.48 29.83 -0.30
C LYS A 118 1.61 30.70 -1.58
N GLY A 119 0.50 30.94 -2.28
CA GLY A 119 0.45 31.78 -3.46
C GLY A 119 0.82 31.08 -4.78
N ASN A 120 1.26 29.86 -4.77
CA ASN A 120 1.54 29.06 -5.96
C ASN A 120 0.47 27.97 -6.17
N TRP A 121 0.09 27.79 -7.44
CA TRP A 121 -0.90 26.79 -7.82
C TRP A 121 -0.21 25.50 -8.27
N TYR A 122 -0.66 24.35 -7.73
CA TYR A 122 -0.15 23.03 -8.05
C TYR A 122 -1.27 22.08 -8.42
N LEU A 123 -1.02 21.18 -9.39
CA LEU A 123 -1.94 20.13 -9.80
C LEU A 123 -1.57 18.81 -9.11
N PHE A 124 -2.50 18.27 -8.34
CA PHE A 124 -2.44 16.93 -7.81
C PHE A 124 -3.30 16.01 -8.69
N GLU A 125 -2.67 15.16 -9.48
CA GLU A 125 -3.36 14.23 -10.40
C GLU A 125 -4.11 13.13 -9.63
N ASN A 126 -3.67 12.86 -8.41
CA ASN A 126 -4.31 11.94 -7.46
C ASN A 126 -4.23 12.52 -6.05
N ASP A 127 -5.06 11.98 -5.13
CA ASP A 127 -4.94 12.34 -3.72
C ASP A 127 -3.54 12.03 -3.21
N LEU A 128 -2.92 12.98 -2.51
CA LEU A 128 -1.68 12.76 -1.81
C LEU A 128 -1.96 12.21 -0.42
N LEU A 129 -1.71 10.93 -0.26
CA LEU A 129 -2.08 10.15 0.91
C LEU A 129 -0.84 9.72 1.70
N MET A 130 -1.00 9.69 3.03
CA MET A 130 -0.04 9.12 3.96
C MET A 130 -0.75 8.27 5.02
N SER A 131 -0.07 7.22 5.49
CA SER A 131 -0.44 6.57 6.74
C SER A 131 0.38 7.16 7.87
N LYS A 132 -0.26 7.51 8.96
CA LYS A 132 0.40 7.99 10.19
C LYS A 132 -0.18 7.30 11.41
N GLU A 133 0.56 7.26 12.50
CA GLU A 133 -0.02 6.98 13.82
C GLU A 133 -0.91 8.15 14.24
N LYS A 134 -1.94 7.88 15.02
CA LYS A 134 -2.92 8.92 15.40
C LYS A 134 -2.28 10.11 16.08
N ASP A 135 -1.28 9.85 16.90
CA ASP A 135 -0.58 10.88 17.71
C ASP A 135 0.60 11.53 16.96
N GLU A 136 0.91 11.09 15.73
CA GLU A 136 1.98 11.68 14.94
C GLU A 136 1.56 12.98 14.28
N SER A 137 2.43 13.98 14.32
CA SER A 137 2.30 15.20 13.54
C SER A 137 2.89 15.00 12.13
N VAL A 138 2.20 15.53 11.14
CA VAL A 138 2.71 15.57 9.76
C VAL A 138 2.81 17.01 9.31
N SER A 139 3.97 17.37 8.78
CA SER A 139 4.25 18.69 8.23
C SER A 139 4.92 18.58 6.87
N TYR A 140 4.93 19.68 6.12
CA TYR A 140 5.62 19.74 4.83
C TYR A 140 6.28 21.10 4.60
N LEU A 141 7.35 21.07 3.82
CA LEU A 141 8.00 22.26 3.27
C LEU A 141 8.03 22.15 1.74
N ILE A 142 7.88 23.29 1.05
CA ILE A 142 8.01 23.34 -0.39
C ILE A 142 9.21 24.22 -0.75
N HIS A 143 10.11 23.65 -1.55
CA HIS A 143 11.27 24.34 -2.09
C HIS A 143 11.52 23.86 -3.53
N ASN A 144 11.69 24.77 -4.48
CA ASN A 144 11.97 24.47 -5.88
C ASN A 144 11.03 23.43 -6.52
N GLU A 145 9.71 23.61 -6.32
CA GLU A 145 8.68 22.68 -6.83
C GLU A 145 8.81 21.23 -6.30
N GLU A 146 9.56 21.04 -5.21
CA GLU A 146 9.59 19.80 -4.45
C GLU A 146 8.93 20.00 -3.08
N MET A 147 8.05 19.08 -2.71
CA MET A 147 7.46 19.03 -1.38
C MET A 147 8.20 18.00 -0.54
N PHE A 148 8.79 18.44 0.55
CA PHE A 148 9.47 17.63 1.55
C PHE A 148 8.49 17.35 2.67
N ILE A 149 8.23 16.10 2.98
CA ILE A 149 7.24 15.65 3.96
C ILE A 149 7.96 15.12 5.19
N TYR A 150 7.51 15.55 6.34
CA TYR A 150 8.06 15.22 7.65
C TYR A 150 7.00 14.59 8.54
N ARG A 151 7.42 13.68 9.41
CA ARG A 151 6.63 13.06 10.46
C ARG A 151 7.38 13.23 11.78
N ASN A 152 6.74 13.85 12.77
CA ASN A 152 7.40 14.22 14.03
C ASN A 152 8.77 14.88 13.80
N GLN A 153 8.83 15.86 12.86
CA GLN A 153 10.03 16.57 12.42
C GLN A 153 11.08 15.72 11.69
N THR A 154 10.87 14.41 11.55
CA THR A 154 11.77 13.52 10.79
C THR A 154 11.38 13.51 9.33
N TYR A 155 12.35 13.70 8.44
CA TYR A 155 12.16 13.61 6.99
C TYR A 155 11.71 12.21 6.58
N ILE A 156 10.65 12.13 5.76
CA ILE A 156 10.09 10.86 5.27
C ILE A 156 10.33 10.69 3.77
N LYS A 157 9.91 11.66 2.98
CA LYS A 157 10.05 11.61 1.53
C LYS A 157 9.91 12.99 0.91
N LYS A 158 10.35 13.10 -0.34
CA LYS A 158 10.02 14.25 -1.20
C LYS A 158 9.18 13.80 -2.39
N ILE A 159 8.38 14.70 -2.90
CA ILE A 159 7.61 14.56 -4.13
C ILE A 159 7.82 15.79 -5.00
N LYS A 160 7.90 15.58 -6.30
CA LYS A 160 7.92 16.67 -7.25
C LYS A 160 6.51 17.18 -7.47
N LEU A 161 6.31 18.49 -7.38
CA LEU A 161 5.02 19.12 -7.60
C LEU A 161 4.92 19.57 -9.08
N LYS A 162 3.73 19.38 -9.64
CA LYS A 162 3.41 19.88 -10.96
C LYS A 162 2.79 21.27 -10.82
N ARG A 163 3.55 22.30 -11.17
CA ARG A 163 3.04 23.68 -11.13
C ARG A 163 1.90 23.82 -12.12
N TYR A 164 0.76 24.34 -11.64
CA TYR A 164 -0.38 24.66 -12.48
C TYR A 164 -0.25 26.09 -12.98
N ARG A 165 -0.25 26.30 -14.30
CA ARG A 165 -0.21 27.63 -14.94
C ARG A 165 -1.57 27.87 -15.60
N PHE A 166 -2.02 29.12 -15.66
CA PHE A 166 -3.31 29.47 -16.27
C PHE A 166 -3.44 28.99 -17.72
N ARG A 167 -2.32 28.88 -18.43
CA ARG A 167 -2.25 28.29 -19.77
C ARG A 167 -2.71 26.84 -19.82
N ASP A 168 -2.49 26.08 -18.75
CA ASP A 168 -2.84 24.66 -18.68
C ASP A 168 -4.38 24.47 -18.55
N PHE A 169 -5.09 25.49 -18.03
CA PHE A 169 -6.55 25.53 -17.97
C PHE A 169 -7.17 25.62 -19.37
N TYR A 170 -6.66 26.48 -20.24
CA TYR A 170 -7.12 26.60 -21.62
C TYR A 170 -6.89 25.32 -22.43
N LEU A 171 -5.75 24.65 -22.24
CA LEU A 171 -5.44 23.40 -22.93
C LEU A 171 -6.33 22.25 -22.45
N MET A 172 -6.80 22.26 -21.20
CA MET A 172 -7.73 21.28 -20.67
C MET A 172 -9.13 21.47 -21.29
N ILE A 173 -9.65 22.68 -21.33
CA ILE A 173 -10.94 23.00 -21.96
C ILE A 173 -10.93 22.67 -23.45
N LEU A 174 -9.86 23.00 -24.16
CA LEU A 174 -9.74 22.70 -25.58
C LEU A 174 -9.69 21.20 -25.87
N LYS A 175 -9.12 20.39 -24.99
CA LYS A 175 -9.14 18.93 -25.13
C LYS A 175 -10.54 18.35 -24.95
N ASP A 176 -11.31 18.84 -23.99
CA ASP A 176 -12.68 18.39 -23.76
C ASP A 176 -13.62 18.80 -24.92
N LEU A 177 -13.36 19.95 -25.59
CA LEU A 177 -14.13 20.42 -26.75
C LEU A 177 -13.76 19.74 -28.08
N VAL A 178 -12.60 19.08 -28.18
CA VAL A 178 -12.14 18.42 -29.42
C VAL A 178 -12.51 16.93 -29.45
N TYR A 179 -12.95 16.34 -28.33
CA TYR A 179 -13.33 14.93 -28.19
C TYR A 179 -14.84 14.72 -27.98
N GLU A 180 -15.69 15.76 -28.12
CA GLU A 180 -17.13 15.65 -28.39
C GLU A 180 -17.42 15.78 -29.89
#